data_a49a41ecb8285a4ce1d980169930e5be
#
_entry.id   a49a41ecb8285a4ce1d980169930e5be
#
_cell.length_a   1.000
_cell.length_b   1.000
_cell.length_c   1.000
_cell.angle_alpha   90.00
_cell.angle_beta   90.00
_cell.angle_gamma   90.00
#
_symmetry.space_group_name_H-M   'P 1'
#
loop_
_entity.id
_entity.type
_entity.pdbx_description
1 polymer ?
#
loop_
_entity_poly.entity_id
_entity_poly.type
_entity_poly.pdbx_seq_one_letter_code
_entity_poly.pdbx_strand_id
1 'polypeptide(L)'
;AVMNVSEALKNSSVPLIADGGVKYTGDIVKAIAAGADSVMLGSLLAGTEESPGETVIYEGRKFKTYRGMGSVEAMQKGSKDRYFQSDQSDNKKLVPEGIVGRVPYKGQLNESIHQFVGGLKSGMGFCGSKDIKIHKGSSKFVKITGSGIRESHPHNVSITKEAPNYSPPK
;
A
#
# COMPACT_ATOMS: atom_id res chain seq x y z
N ALA A 1 11.75 -0.60 -9.89
CA ALA A 1 12.64 -0.76 -8.72
C ALA A 1 12.63 -2.20 -8.25
N VAL A 2 11.49 -2.81 -7.84
CA VAL A 2 11.42 -4.18 -7.26
C VAL A 2 12.11 -5.22 -8.13
N MET A 3 11.82 -5.27 -9.43
CA MET A 3 12.45 -6.22 -10.37
C MET A 3 13.98 -6.09 -10.41
N ASN A 4 14.52 -4.86 -10.41
CA ASN A 4 15.96 -4.64 -10.46
C ASN A 4 16.65 -5.12 -9.18
N VAL A 5 16.02 -4.87 -8.01
CA VAL A 5 16.54 -5.34 -6.73
C VAL A 5 16.41 -6.87 -6.61
N SER A 6 15.30 -7.44 -7.07
CA SER A 6 15.09 -8.90 -7.12
C SER A 6 16.17 -9.58 -7.96
N GLU A 7 16.52 -9.01 -9.12
CA GLU A 7 17.60 -9.57 -9.96
C GLU A 7 18.97 -9.45 -9.26
N ALA A 8 19.25 -8.32 -8.60
CA ALA A 8 20.50 -8.15 -7.85
C ALA A 8 20.63 -9.13 -6.66
N LEU A 9 19.50 -9.54 -6.08
CA LEU A 9 19.44 -10.47 -4.95
C LEU A 9 19.33 -11.95 -5.36
N LYS A 10 19.37 -12.27 -6.64
CA LYS A 10 19.10 -13.62 -7.17
C LYS A 10 19.94 -14.74 -6.54
N ASN A 11 21.17 -14.41 -6.14
CA ASN A 11 22.09 -15.36 -5.48
C ASN A 11 22.26 -15.03 -3.98
N SER A 12 21.34 -14.30 -3.40
CA SER A 12 21.35 -13.91 -1.99
C SER A 12 20.18 -14.54 -1.24
N SER A 13 20.39 -14.82 0.04
CA SER A 13 19.32 -15.23 0.96
C SER A 13 18.57 -14.05 1.60
N VAL A 14 18.94 -12.81 1.27
CA VAL A 14 18.30 -11.61 1.82
C VAL A 14 16.90 -11.42 1.21
N PRO A 15 15.84 -11.38 2.04
CA PRO A 15 14.49 -11.19 1.52
C PRO A 15 14.26 -9.75 1.06
N LEU A 16 13.41 -9.59 0.05
CA LEU A 16 13.04 -8.30 -0.53
C LEU A 16 11.67 -7.85 -0.03
N ILE A 17 11.61 -6.65 0.55
CA ILE A 17 10.37 -5.98 0.94
C ILE A 17 10.04 -4.91 -0.11
N ALA A 18 8.87 -5.00 -0.75
CA ALA A 18 8.36 -3.92 -1.59
C ALA A 18 7.67 -2.88 -0.70
N ASP A 19 8.30 -1.71 -0.56
CA ASP A 19 7.80 -0.62 0.28
C ASP A 19 7.41 0.60 -0.55
N GLY A 20 6.16 1.01 -0.41
CA GLY A 20 5.60 2.20 -1.04
C GLY A 20 4.87 1.95 -2.36
N GLY A 21 3.98 2.89 -2.70
CA GLY A 21 3.23 2.90 -3.95
C GLY A 21 2.07 1.90 -4.04
N VAL A 22 1.82 1.10 -3.01
CA VAL A 22 0.72 0.11 -2.98
C VAL A 22 -0.59 0.81 -2.64
N LYS A 23 -1.48 0.91 -3.61
CA LYS A 23 -2.79 1.57 -3.50
C LYS A 23 -3.96 0.60 -3.62
N TYR A 24 -3.78 -0.49 -4.34
CA TYR A 24 -4.80 -1.48 -4.64
C TYR A 24 -4.30 -2.88 -4.33
N THR A 25 -5.22 -3.81 -4.12
CA THR A 25 -4.88 -5.23 -3.91
C THR A 25 -4.06 -5.80 -5.08
N GLY A 26 -4.36 -5.38 -6.31
CA GLY A 26 -3.58 -5.78 -7.50
C GLY A 26 -2.12 -5.34 -7.48
N ASP A 27 -1.77 -4.29 -6.70
CA ASP A 27 -0.38 -3.87 -6.56
C ASP A 27 0.41 -4.84 -5.68
N ILE A 28 -0.25 -5.49 -4.70
CA ILE A 28 0.33 -6.58 -3.90
C ILE A 28 0.69 -7.75 -4.83
N VAL A 29 -0.24 -8.16 -5.69
CA VAL A 29 -0.03 -9.23 -6.68
C VAL A 29 1.18 -8.90 -7.56
N LYS A 30 1.23 -7.68 -8.11
CA LYS A 30 2.33 -7.23 -8.96
C LYS A 30 3.66 -7.15 -8.22
N ALA A 31 3.68 -6.69 -6.97
CA ALA A 31 4.89 -6.61 -6.17
C ALA A 31 5.50 -8.01 -5.92
N ILE A 32 4.67 -8.98 -5.54
CA ILE A 32 5.10 -10.38 -5.36
C ILE A 32 5.56 -10.97 -6.69
N ALA A 33 4.81 -10.80 -7.78
CA ALA A 33 5.21 -11.24 -9.11
C ALA A 33 6.55 -10.64 -9.58
N ALA A 34 6.83 -9.39 -9.20
CA ALA A 34 8.09 -8.69 -9.49
C ALA A 34 9.29 -9.18 -8.66
N GLY A 35 9.06 -10.11 -7.71
CA GLY A 35 10.12 -10.74 -6.92
C GLY A 35 10.14 -10.39 -5.43
N ALA A 36 9.24 -9.54 -4.94
CA ALA A 36 9.16 -9.25 -3.52
C ALA A 36 8.77 -10.50 -2.70
N ASP A 37 9.35 -10.63 -1.51
CA ASP A 37 9.01 -11.67 -0.53
C ASP A 37 7.88 -11.20 0.40
N SER A 38 7.81 -9.90 0.65
CA SER A 38 6.74 -9.26 1.40
C SER A 38 6.46 -7.85 0.89
N VAL A 39 5.33 -7.29 1.32
CA VAL A 39 4.86 -5.97 0.88
C VAL A 39 4.54 -5.12 2.09
N MET A 40 5.11 -3.91 2.15
CA MET A 40 4.80 -2.93 3.19
C MET A 40 3.51 -2.20 2.83
N LEU A 41 2.55 -2.23 3.74
CA LEU A 41 1.25 -1.58 3.57
C LEU A 41 1.12 -0.41 4.57
N GLY A 42 1.02 0.80 4.06
CA GLY A 42 0.79 2.01 4.85
C GLY A 42 -0.68 2.45 4.80
N SER A 43 -1.01 3.29 3.82
CA SER A 43 -2.34 3.89 3.68
C SER A 43 -3.49 2.89 3.52
N LEU A 44 -3.22 1.70 3.00
CA LEU A 44 -4.23 0.65 2.91
C LEU A 44 -4.74 0.19 4.28
N LEU A 45 -3.89 0.22 5.30
CA LEU A 45 -4.23 -0.17 6.68
C LEU A 45 -4.52 1.01 7.61
N ALA A 46 -4.23 2.24 7.18
CA ALA A 46 -4.33 3.42 8.04
C ALA A 46 -5.76 3.73 8.53
N GLY A 47 -6.79 3.28 7.81
CA GLY A 47 -8.20 3.46 8.17
C GLY A 47 -8.78 2.37 9.06
N THR A 48 -8.02 1.34 9.41
CA THR A 48 -8.53 0.22 10.24
C THR A 48 -8.70 0.63 11.71
N GLU A 49 -9.57 -0.09 12.43
CA GLU A 49 -9.84 0.17 13.86
C GLU A 49 -8.55 0.11 14.69
N GLU A 50 -7.69 -0.87 14.40
CA GLU A 50 -6.45 -1.14 15.13
C GLU A 50 -5.31 -0.17 14.78
N SER A 51 -5.45 0.66 13.74
CA SER A 51 -4.44 1.65 13.42
C SER A 51 -4.38 2.73 14.52
N PRO A 52 -3.19 3.31 14.82
CA PRO A 52 -2.99 4.18 16.00
C PRO A 52 -3.63 5.57 15.88
N GLY A 53 -4.19 5.93 14.72
CA GLY A 53 -4.86 7.22 14.52
C GLY A 53 -6.17 7.31 15.29
N GLU A 54 -6.53 8.51 15.74
CA GLU A 54 -7.82 8.78 16.39
C GLU A 54 -8.97 8.67 15.39
N THR A 55 -10.11 8.13 15.86
CA THR A 55 -11.34 8.14 15.06
C THR A 55 -12.02 9.50 15.21
N VAL A 56 -12.26 10.17 14.09
CA VAL A 56 -12.93 11.47 14.05
C VAL A 56 -14.17 11.40 13.16
N ILE A 57 -15.19 12.15 13.50
CA ILE A 57 -16.39 12.32 12.68
C ILE A 57 -16.25 13.63 11.91
N TYR A 58 -16.40 13.56 10.59
CA TYR A 58 -16.39 14.74 9.73
C TYR A 58 -17.47 14.58 8.65
N GLU A 59 -18.31 15.58 8.49
CA GLU A 59 -19.45 15.56 7.56
C GLU A 59 -20.32 14.29 7.71
N GLY A 60 -20.57 13.87 8.96
CA GLY A 60 -21.37 12.69 9.28
C GLY A 60 -20.72 11.34 8.98
N ARG A 61 -19.44 11.31 8.59
CA ARG A 61 -18.69 10.08 8.27
C ARG A 61 -17.54 9.87 9.24
N LYS A 62 -17.21 8.61 9.51
CA LYS A 62 -16.04 8.24 10.32
C LYS A 62 -14.76 8.27 9.48
N PHE A 63 -13.71 8.85 10.07
CA PHE A 63 -12.34 8.86 9.54
C PHE A 63 -11.36 8.48 10.63
N LYS A 64 -10.17 8.03 10.25
CA LYS A 64 -9.01 7.90 11.14
C LYS A 64 -8.03 9.02 10.82
N THR A 65 -7.45 9.63 11.85
CA THR A 65 -6.31 10.54 11.64
C THR A 65 -5.13 9.73 11.12
N TYR A 66 -4.44 10.27 10.14
CA TYR A 66 -3.28 9.66 9.51
C TYR A 66 -2.15 10.66 9.40
N ARG A 67 -0.95 10.25 9.77
CA ARG A 67 0.24 11.07 9.60
C ARG A 67 1.36 10.28 8.97
N GLY A 68 2.07 10.89 8.04
CA GLY A 68 3.30 10.35 7.49
C GLY A 68 4.39 10.31 8.55
N MET A 69 5.29 9.33 8.47
CA MET A 69 6.42 9.17 9.39
C MET A 69 7.34 10.41 9.43
N GLY A 70 7.46 11.14 8.31
CA GLY A 70 8.22 12.38 8.18
C GLY A 70 7.40 13.66 8.48
N SER A 71 6.19 13.56 9.06
CA SER A 71 5.47 14.73 9.54
C SER A 71 6.10 15.27 10.83
N VAL A 72 5.94 16.58 11.09
CA VAL A 72 6.46 17.20 12.33
C VAL A 72 5.95 16.46 13.56
N GLU A 73 4.66 16.13 13.59
CA GLU A 73 4.01 15.43 14.69
C GLU A 73 4.54 14.01 14.91
N ALA A 74 4.94 13.31 13.84
CA ALA A 74 5.56 12.00 13.95
C ALA A 74 7.01 12.12 14.45
N MET A 75 7.77 13.09 13.92
CA MET A 75 9.15 13.34 14.34
C MET A 75 9.24 13.77 15.80
N GLN A 76 8.30 14.57 16.29
CA GLN A 76 8.21 14.93 17.71
C GLN A 76 7.96 13.73 18.64
N LYS A 77 7.37 12.64 18.11
CA LYS A 77 7.05 11.41 18.86
C LYS A 77 8.07 10.27 18.64
N GLY A 78 9.21 10.54 18.01
CA GLY A 78 10.33 9.61 17.94
C GLY A 78 10.83 9.18 16.57
N SER A 79 10.26 9.64 15.44
CA SER A 79 10.72 9.23 14.11
C SER A 79 11.82 10.12 13.51
N LYS A 80 12.44 11.00 14.30
CA LYS A 80 13.50 11.93 13.86
C LYS A 80 14.72 11.25 13.25
N ASP A 81 15.11 10.12 13.82
CA ASP A 81 16.27 9.32 13.41
C ASP A 81 16.17 8.84 11.96
N ARG A 82 14.98 8.48 11.51
CA ARG A 82 14.74 8.03 10.12
C ARG A 82 14.96 9.13 9.08
N TYR A 83 14.94 10.38 9.49
CA TYR A 83 15.07 11.56 8.63
C TYR A 83 16.38 12.34 8.91
N PHE A 84 17.34 11.69 9.55
CA PHE A 84 18.65 12.30 9.88
C PHE A 84 18.54 13.60 10.68
N GLN A 85 17.51 13.70 11.52
CA GLN A 85 17.21 14.88 12.32
C GLN A 85 17.21 14.58 13.83
N SER A 86 17.86 13.49 14.25
CA SER A 86 17.97 13.07 15.67
C SER A 86 18.59 14.14 16.57
N ASP A 87 19.59 14.87 16.08
CA ASP A 87 20.33 15.89 16.84
C ASP A 87 19.57 17.22 16.94
N GLN A 88 18.42 17.35 16.25
CA GLN A 88 17.65 18.57 16.28
C GLN A 88 16.76 18.61 17.54
N SER A 89 17.20 19.42 18.52
CA SER A 89 16.47 19.64 19.79
C SER A 89 15.30 20.64 19.64
N ASP A 90 15.42 21.59 18.71
CA ASP A 90 14.39 22.59 18.46
C ASP A 90 13.37 22.07 17.43
N ASN A 91 12.17 21.80 17.90
CA ASN A 91 11.07 21.32 17.05
C ASN A 91 10.68 22.29 15.91
N LYS A 92 10.98 23.58 16.05
CA LYS A 92 10.71 24.59 15.00
C LYS A 92 11.67 24.49 13.82
N LYS A 93 12.78 23.76 13.98
CA LYS A 93 13.79 23.55 12.94
C LYS A 93 13.64 22.20 12.23
N LEU A 94 12.64 21.37 12.61
CA LEU A 94 12.35 20.13 11.91
C LEU A 94 11.84 20.42 10.50
N VAL A 95 12.41 19.74 9.52
CA VAL A 95 12.00 19.83 8.11
C VAL A 95 11.04 18.68 7.82
N PRO A 96 9.74 18.93 7.61
CA PRO A 96 8.77 17.87 7.35
C PRO A 96 8.90 17.33 5.92
N GLU A 97 8.88 16.01 5.81
CA GLU A 97 8.79 15.27 4.53
C GLU A 97 7.45 14.52 4.42
N GLY A 98 6.57 14.68 5.39
CA GLY A 98 5.27 14.02 5.47
C GLY A 98 4.16 14.97 5.90
N ILE A 99 2.93 14.57 5.59
CA ILE A 99 1.71 15.32 5.90
C ILE A 99 0.92 14.64 7.02
N VAL A 100 0.07 15.43 7.67
CA VAL A 100 -1.01 14.96 8.54
C VAL A 100 -2.33 15.12 7.79
N GLY A 101 -3.17 14.12 7.84
CA GLY A 101 -4.46 14.10 7.16
C GLY A 101 -5.44 13.15 7.83
N ARG A 102 -6.48 12.81 7.12
CA ARG A 102 -7.45 11.79 7.53
C ARG A 102 -7.73 10.83 6.38
N VAL A 103 -7.99 9.59 6.72
CA VAL A 103 -8.40 8.53 5.79
C VAL A 103 -9.76 7.99 6.19
N PRO A 104 -10.58 7.54 5.25
CA PRO A 104 -11.86 6.90 5.59
C PRO A 104 -11.67 5.73 6.55
N TYR A 105 -12.54 5.63 7.53
CA TYR A 105 -12.60 4.47 8.42
C TYR A 105 -13.00 3.22 7.63
N LYS A 106 -12.33 2.09 7.85
CA LYS A 106 -12.46 0.85 7.06
C LYS A 106 -12.94 -0.36 7.86
N GLY A 107 -13.28 -0.19 9.14
CA GLY A 107 -13.61 -1.33 10.01
C GLY A 107 -12.39 -2.04 10.57
N GLN A 108 -12.56 -3.32 10.90
CA GLN A 108 -11.52 -4.14 11.53
C GLN A 108 -10.42 -4.54 10.54
N LEU A 109 -9.21 -4.69 11.05
CA LEU A 109 -8.03 -5.10 10.27
C LEU A 109 -8.23 -6.45 9.58
N ASN A 110 -8.84 -7.43 10.27
CA ASN A 110 -9.07 -8.76 9.74
C ASN A 110 -9.89 -8.74 8.45
N GLU A 111 -10.90 -7.85 8.33
CA GLU A 111 -11.71 -7.70 7.13
C GLU A 111 -10.86 -7.20 5.95
N SER A 112 -10.00 -6.19 6.21
CA SER A 112 -9.07 -5.68 5.21
C SER A 112 -8.07 -6.74 4.75
N ILE A 113 -7.48 -7.49 5.69
CA ILE A 113 -6.53 -8.58 5.37
C ILE A 113 -7.22 -9.69 4.59
N HIS A 114 -8.45 -10.05 4.95
CA HIS A 114 -9.22 -11.04 4.18
C HIS A 114 -9.37 -10.64 2.71
N GLN A 115 -9.71 -9.37 2.44
CA GLN A 115 -9.82 -8.83 1.09
C GLN A 115 -8.48 -8.85 0.34
N PHE A 116 -7.38 -8.47 1.00
CA PHE A 116 -6.05 -8.47 0.38
C PHE A 116 -5.58 -9.88 0.02
N VAL A 117 -5.75 -10.83 0.93
CA VAL A 117 -5.41 -12.25 0.68
C VAL A 117 -6.30 -12.83 -0.41
N GLY A 118 -7.60 -12.52 -0.40
CA GLY A 118 -8.53 -12.93 -1.45
C GLY A 118 -8.12 -12.39 -2.82
N GLY A 119 -7.79 -11.12 -2.91
CA GLY A 119 -7.33 -10.50 -4.15
C GLY A 119 -5.97 -11.05 -4.63
N LEU A 120 -5.03 -11.35 -3.71
CA LEU A 120 -3.78 -12.02 -4.07
C LEU A 120 -4.05 -13.41 -4.66
N LYS A 121 -4.88 -14.22 -4.01
CA LYS A 121 -5.28 -15.54 -4.52
C LYS A 121 -5.93 -15.46 -5.90
N SER A 122 -6.84 -14.50 -6.10
CA SER A 122 -7.47 -14.28 -7.41
C SER A 122 -6.45 -13.91 -8.48
N GLY A 123 -5.52 -12.99 -8.17
CA GLY A 123 -4.45 -12.60 -9.09
C GLY A 123 -3.51 -13.75 -9.43
N MET A 124 -3.15 -14.58 -8.46
CA MET A 124 -2.40 -15.82 -8.68
C MET A 124 -3.17 -16.78 -9.59
N GLY A 125 -4.49 -16.91 -9.40
CA GLY A 125 -5.36 -17.73 -10.25
C GLY A 125 -5.35 -17.25 -11.71
N PHE A 126 -5.46 -15.94 -11.95
CA PHE A 126 -5.36 -15.37 -13.30
C PHE A 126 -3.99 -15.61 -13.95
N CYS A 127 -2.93 -15.71 -13.17
CA CYS A 127 -1.59 -16.02 -13.63
C CYS A 127 -1.31 -17.54 -13.74
N GLY A 128 -2.24 -18.42 -13.40
CA GLY A 128 -2.05 -19.87 -13.37
C GLY A 128 -1.05 -20.34 -12.29
N SER A 129 -0.86 -19.55 -11.24
CA SER A 129 0.14 -19.78 -10.20
C SER A 129 -0.49 -20.47 -8.99
N LYS A 130 -0.12 -21.72 -8.72
CA LYS A 130 -0.66 -22.49 -7.58
C LYS A 130 -0.10 -22.06 -6.22
N ASP A 131 1.06 -21.42 -6.19
CA ASP A 131 1.73 -20.94 -4.98
C ASP A 131 2.56 -19.66 -5.25
N ILE A 132 3.02 -19.01 -4.18
CA ILE A 132 3.79 -17.76 -4.23
C ILE A 132 5.12 -17.96 -4.99
N LYS A 133 5.79 -19.10 -4.82
CA LYS A 133 7.08 -19.39 -5.46
C LYS A 133 6.92 -19.42 -6.98
N ILE A 134 5.86 -20.09 -7.46
CA ILE A 134 5.55 -20.14 -8.89
C ILE A 134 5.15 -18.75 -9.37
N HIS A 135 4.34 -18.02 -8.61
CA HIS A 135 3.92 -16.66 -8.97
C HIS A 135 5.12 -15.72 -9.18
N LYS A 136 6.11 -15.74 -8.29
CA LYS A 136 7.38 -14.99 -8.43
C LYS A 136 8.21 -15.42 -9.66
N GLY A 137 8.22 -16.69 -9.98
CA GLY A 137 9.11 -17.24 -11.01
C GLY A 137 8.53 -17.27 -12.42
N SER A 138 7.20 -17.36 -12.57
CA SER A 138 6.56 -17.59 -13.87
C SER A 138 5.73 -16.41 -14.38
N SER A 139 5.38 -15.46 -13.55
CA SER A 139 4.57 -14.30 -13.94
C SER A 139 5.30 -13.39 -14.92
N LYS A 140 4.58 -12.92 -15.93
CA LYS A 140 5.11 -12.02 -16.96
C LYS A 140 4.40 -10.67 -16.88
N PHE A 141 5.16 -9.60 -17.09
CA PHE A 141 4.63 -8.25 -17.17
C PHE A 141 4.48 -7.81 -18.62
N VAL A 142 3.37 -7.13 -18.91
CA VAL A 142 3.15 -6.42 -20.17
C VAL A 142 3.07 -4.92 -19.89
N LYS A 143 3.73 -4.14 -20.72
CA LYS A 143 3.64 -2.69 -20.66
C LYS A 143 2.35 -2.25 -21.34
N ILE A 144 1.54 -1.44 -20.66
CA ILE A 144 0.29 -0.91 -21.18
C ILE A 144 0.33 0.61 -21.26
N THR A 145 -0.50 1.18 -22.13
CA THR A 145 -0.71 2.63 -22.27
C THR A 145 -1.70 3.16 -21.24
N GLY A 146 -1.79 4.49 -21.09
CA GLY A 146 -2.83 5.11 -20.26
C GLY A 146 -4.26 4.80 -20.76
N SER A 147 -4.44 4.61 -22.07
CA SER A 147 -5.71 4.14 -22.63
C SER A 147 -6.00 2.70 -22.21
N GLY A 148 -5.00 1.81 -22.27
CA GLY A 148 -5.14 0.42 -21.80
C GLY A 148 -5.47 0.34 -20.31
N ILE A 149 -4.95 1.26 -19.46
CA ILE A 149 -5.33 1.33 -18.06
C ILE A 149 -6.82 1.68 -17.93
N ARG A 150 -7.33 2.65 -18.66
CA ARG A 150 -8.76 3.02 -18.64
C ARG A 150 -9.65 1.89 -19.09
N GLU A 151 -9.30 1.19 -20.16
CA GLU A 151 -10.03 0.01 -20.65
C GLU A 151 -10.03 -1.15 -19.64
N SER A 152 -9.00 -1.25 -18.79
CA SER A 152 -8.89 -2.28 -17.76
C SER A 152 -9.82 -2.04 -16.54
N HIS A 153 -10.46 -0.87 -16.47
CA HIS A 153 -11.40 -0.51 -15.41
C HIS A 153 -12.81 -0.28 -15.98
N PRO A 154 -13.87 -0.41 -15.17
CA PRO A 154 -15.20 -0.01 -15.61
C PRO A 154 -15.23 1.45 -16.07
N HIS A 155 -15.48 1.71 -17.34
CA HIS A 155 -15.42 3.04 -17.93
C HIS A 155 -16.73 3.50 -18.58
N ASN A 156 -17.63 2.57 -18.91
CA ASN A 156 -18.91 2.87 -19.57
C ASN A 156 -20.13 2.60 -18.67
N VAL A 157 -19.92 2.58 -17.34
CA VAL A 157 -20.98 2.30 -16.36
C VAL A 157 -20.86 3.25 -15.17
N SER A 158 -22.01 3.59 -14.58
CA SER A 158 -22.07 4.25 -13.29
C SER A 158 -22.11 3.21 -12.18
N ILE A 159 -21.12 3.24 -11.28
CA ILE A 159 -21.08 2.30 -10.14
C ILE A 159 -22.19 2.70 -9.17
N THR A 160 -23.17 1.83 -9.00
CA THR A 160 -24.29 2.03 -8.05
C THR A 160 -24.05 1.36 -6.70
N LYS A 161 -23.14 0.36 -6.66
CA LYS A 161 -22.72 -0.33 -5.44
C LYS A 161 -21.22 -0.56 -5.49
N GLU A 162 -20.51 0.03 -4.55
CA GLU A 162 -19.04 -0.12 -4.44
C GLU A 162 -18.70 -1.54 -3.96
N ALA A 163 -17.63 -2.11 -4.53
CA ALA A 163 -17.01 -3.31 -4.02
C ALA A 163 -16.03 -2.96 -2.90
N PRO A 164 -15.92 -3.75 -1.81
CA PRO A 164 -15.10 -3.40 -0.66
C PRO A 164 -13.61 -3.29 -0.96
N ASN A 165 -13.15 -3.90 -2.05
CA ASN A 165 -11.75 -3.95 -2.46
C ASN A 165 -11.46 -3.22 -3.79
N TYR A 166 -12.42 -2.46 -4.31
CA TYR A 166 -12.26 -1.70 -5.54
C TYR A 166 -12.61 -0.22 -5.32
N SER A 167 -11.70 0.65 -5.74
CA SER A 167 -11.94 2.08 -5.87
C SER A 167 -11.48 2.52 -7.27
N PRO A 168 -12.30 3.26 -8.02
CA PRO A 168 -11.89 3.73 -9.34
C PRO A 168 -10.63 4.60 -9.24
N PRO A 169 -9.73 4.55 -10.23
CA PRO A 169 -8.60 5.46 -10.32
C PRO A 169 -9.10 6.92 -10.33
N LYS A 170 -8.48 7.76 -9.51
CA LYS A 170 -8.71 9.22 -9.53
C LYS A 170 -7.90 9.89 -10.61
#